data_27fe24cf411696bc02439a34b7feceb6
#
_entry.id   27fe24cf411696bc02439a34b7feceb6
#
_cell.length_a   1.000
_cell.length_b   1.000
_cell.length_c   1.000
_cell.angle_alpha   90.00
_cell.angle_beta   90.00
_cell.angle_gamma   90.00
#
_symmetry.space_group_name_H-M   'P 1'
#
loop_
_entity.id
_entity.type
_entity.pdbx_description
1 polymer ?
#
loop_
_entity_poly.entity_id
_entity_poly.type
_entity_poly.pdbx_seq_one_letter_code
_entity_poly.pdbx_strand_id
1 'polypeptide(L)'
;YRDTWELGLHSYLTYLRDRLLLARDLLTPSGSIFVQISDENVHYVREVMDEVFGKENFVSQITFQTTSGFDTATIATLGDFLLWYARDKALVKVKKLFEPQPVIPGEGNARWALLADGKYRGVTVVEKRGEERIPTGVRLYKPDNIQSQGASKEPQPFVFEGKKYEPGQNSHWKANYPEGMKRLAAAGRIHVARNSIQYRRFADDFPYQERGNIWTDTRTGSFTDEKIYVVQTNLKVAERC
;
A
#
# COMPACT_ATOMS: atom_id res chain seq x y z
N TYR A 1 -15.88 22.28 -29.70
CA TYR A 1 -16.11 20.96 -29.08
C TYR A 1 -17.62 20.65 -29.17
N ARG A 2 -18.02 19.74 -30.04
CA ARG A 2 -19.37 19.17 -29.96
C ARG A 2 -19.37 18.21 -28.77
N ASP A 3 -20.07 18.62 -27.72
CA ASP A 3 -20.31 17.76 -26.58
C ASP A 3 -21.18 16.59 -27.04
N THR A 4 -20.69 15.40 -27.11
CA THR A 4 -21.43 14.19 -27.50
C THR A 4 -22.60 13.90 -26.57
N TRP A 5 -22.64 14.56 -25.39
CA TRP A 5 -23.74 14.49 -24.42
C TRP A 5 -25.07 15.06 -24.94
N GLU A 6 -25.06 16.01 -25.87
CA GLU A 6 -26.29 16.52 -26.50
C GLU A 6 -27.07 15.40 -27.19
N LEU A 7 -26.42 14.32 -27.62
CA LEU A 7 -27.04 13.15 -28.24
C LEU A 7 -27.47 12.07 -27.24
N GLY A 8 -27.26 12.29 -25.93
CA GLY A 8 -27.66 11.40 -24.86
C GLY A 8 -26.62 10.29 -24.51
N LEU A 9 -26.84 9.67 -23.37
CA LEU A 9 -25.93 8.67 -22.77
C LEU A 9 -25.61 7.51 -23.72
N HIS A 10 -26.60 6.98 -24.43
CA HIS A 10 -26.38 5.86 -25.36
C HIS A 10 -25.43 6.21 -26.49
N SER A 11 -25.51 7.40 -27.04
CA SER A 11 -24.59 7.85 -28.09
C SER A 11 -23.16 7.97 -27.55
N TYR A 12 -23.00 8.50 -26.36
CA TYR A 12 -21.72 8.58 -25.69
C TYR A 12 -21.10 7.19 -25.46
N LEU A 13 -21.86 6.25 -24.90
CA LEU A 13 -21.37 4.90 -24.61
C LEU A 13 -21.03 4.13 -25.89
N THR A 14 -21.84 4.28 -26.96
CA THR A 14 -21.53 3.67 -28.27
C THR A 14 -20.21 4.23 -28.83
N TYR A 15 -20.06 5.54 -28.82
CA TYR A 15 -18.83 6.21 -29.26
C TYR A 15 -17.60 5.76 -28.44
N LEU A 16 -17.73 5.65 -27.13
CA LEU A 16 -16.66 5.19 -26.24
C LEU A 16 -16.31 3.73 -26.53
N ARG A 17 -17.31 2.85 -26.65
CA ARG A 17 -17.16 1.44 -26.94
C ARG A 17 -16.36 1.20 -28.23
N ASP A 18 -16.71 1.89 -29.31
CA ASP A 18 -16.02 1.75 -30.60
C ASP A 18 -14.52 2.11 -30.47
N ARG A 19 -14.20 3.14 -29.70
CA ARG A 19 -12.80 3.54 -29.44
C ARG A 19 -12.08 2.58 -28.53
N LEU A 20 -12.74 2.02 -27.55
CA LEU A 20 -12.17 1.02 -26.65
C LEU A 20 -11.87 -0.29 -27.41
N LEU A 21 -12.70 -0.68 -28.38
CA LEU A 21 -12.43 -1.81 -29.28
C LEU A 21 -11.13 -1.59 -30.08
N LEU A 22 -10.98 -0.43 -30.69
CA LEU A 22 -9.77 -0.06 -31.42
C LEU A 22 -8.55 -0.01 -30.49
N ALA A 23 -8.70 0.61 -29.31
CA ALA A 23 -7.62 0.69 -28.33
C ALA A 23 -7.17 -0.71 -27.86
N ARG A 24 -8.12 -1.63 -27.63
CA ARG A 24 -7.80 -3.02 -27.27
C ARG A 24 -6.95 -3.70 -28.35
N ASP A 25 -7.27 -3.48 -29.61
CA ASP A 25 -6.55 -4.10 -30.73
C ASP A 25 -5.13 -3.53 -30.91
N LEU A 26 -4.89 -2.31 -30.45
CA LEU A 26 -3.55 -1.68 -30.42
C LEU A 26 -2.69 -2.14 -29.25
N LEU A 27 -3.27 -2.73 -28.20
CA LEU A 27 -2.50 -3.19 -27.04
C LEU A 27 -1.71 -4.47 -27.37
N THR A 28 -0.49 -4.53 -26.87
CA THR A 28 0.27 -5.80 -26.82
C THR A 28 -0.38 -6.78 -25.84
N PRO A 29 -0.11 -8.09 -25.89
CA PRO A 29 -0.67 -9.05 -24.93
C PRO A 29 -0.44 -8.69 -23.46
N SER A 30 0.69 -8.07 -23.13
CA SER A 30 1.00 -7.59 -21.77
C SER A 30 0.60 -6.13 -21.51
N GLY A 31 -0.06 -5.49 -22.48
CA GLY A 31 -0.50 -4.10 -22.37
C GLY A 31 -1.75 -3.93 -21.53
N SER A 32 -1.99 -2.70 -21.11
CA SER A 32 -3.17 -2.33 -20.34
C SER A 32 -3.65 -0.91 -20.68
N ILE A 33 -4.86 -0.58 -20.27
CA ILE A 33 -5.49 0.72 -20.53
C ILE A 33 -6.03 1.30 -19.22
N PHE A 34 -5.94 2.61 -19.09
CA PHE A 34 -6.55 3.37 -18.00
C PHE A 34 -7.58 4.32 -18.59
N VAL A 35 -8.78 4.30 -18.05
CA VAL A 35 -9.87 5.21 -18.42
C VAL A 35 -10.26 6.03 -17.23
N GLN A 36 -10.07 7.35 -17.32
CA GLN A 36 -10.52 8.29 -16.29
C GLN A 36 -12.01 8.58 -16.48
N ILE A 37 -12.76 8.57 -15.38
CA ILE A 37 -14.19 8.83 -15.37
C ILE A 37 -14.66 9.40 -14.03
N SER A 38 -15.70 10.24 -14.08
CA SER A 38 -16.36 10.79 -12.90
C SER A 38 -17.24 9.77 -12.19
N ASP A 39 -17.62 10.08 -10.94
CA ASP A 39 -18.55 9.26 -10.14
C ASP A 39 -19.90 9.03 -10.83
N GLU A 40 -20.41 10.05 -11.52
CA GLU A 40 -21.69 9.97 -12.21
C GLU A 40 -21.78 8.86 -13.26
N ASN A 41 -20.65 8.55 -13.91
CA ASN A 41 -20.65 7.69 -15.11
C ASN A 41 -19.79 6.43 -14.95
N VAL A 42 -19.09 6.27 -13.84
CA VAL A 42 -18.15 5.16 -13.62
C VAL A 42 -18.80 3.78 -13.81
N HIS A 43 -20.03 3.63 -13.39
CA HIS A 43 -20.78 2.38 -13.50
C HIS A 43 -21.09 2.00 -14.96
N TYR A 44 -21.50 2.96 -15.78
CA TYR A 44 -21.76 2.71 -17.22
C TYR A 44 -20.46 2.40 -17.98
N VAL A 45 -19.41 3.19 -17.74
CA VAL A 45 -18.12 2.99 -18.40
C VAL A 45 -17.49 1.67 -17.97
N ARG A 46 -17.68 1.26 -16.70
CA ARG A 46 -17.24 -0.03 -16.21
C ARG A 46 -17.90 -1.20 -16.96
N GLU A 47 -19.21 -1.15 -17.21
CA GLU A 47 -19.92 -2.18 -17.97
C GLU A 47 -19.44 -2.25 -19.42
N VAL A 48 -19.23 -1.11 -20.08
CA VAL A 48 -18.67 -1.06 -21.43
C VAL A 48 -17.26 -1.65 -21.48
N MET A 49 -16.42 -1.37 -20.48
CA MET A 49 -15.07 -1.94 -20.41
C MET A 49 -15.10 -3.44 -20.11
N ASP A 50 -16.04 -3.92 -19.30
CA ASP A 50 -16.25 -5.35 -19.05
C ASP A 50 -16.68 -6.07 -20.35
N GLU A 51 -17.51 -5.44 -21.21
CA GLU A 51 -17.89 -5.98 -22.52
C GLU A 51 -16.69 -6.04 -23.47
N VAL A 52 -15.91 -4.96 -23.55
CA VAL A 52 -14.82 -4.83 -24.52
C VAL A 52 -13.59 -5.67 -24.13
N PHE A 53 -13.17 -5.62 -22.89
CA PHE A 53 -11.93 -6.27 -22.43
C PHE A 53 -12.16 -7.62 -21.76
N GLY A 54 -13.37 -7.94 -21.32
CA GLY A 54 -13.72 -9.04 -20.45
C GLY A 54 -13.54 -8.68 -18.96
N LYS A 55 -14.53 -9.02 -18.14
CA LYS A 55 -14.52 -8.73 -16.69
C LYS A 55 -13.33 -9.39 -15.96
N GLU A 56 -12.84 -10.51 -16.48
CA GLU A 56 -11.67 -11.23 -15.96
C GLU A 56 -10.39 -10.43 -16.11
N ASN A 57 -10.33 -9.53 -17.08
CA ASN A 57 -9.19 -8.65 -17.36
C ASN A 57 -9.22 -7.34 -16.59
N PHE A 58 -10.23 -7.15 -15.74
CA PHE A 58 -10.24 -6.03 -14.80
C PHE A 58 -9.10 -6.16 -13.77
N VAL A 59 -8.27 -5.11 -13.67
CA VAL A 59 -7.14 -5.06 -12.76
C VAL A 59 -7.52 -4.33 -11.48
N SER A 60 -7.95 -3.07 -11.58
CA SER A 60 -8.32 -2.25 -10.43
C SER A 60 -9.18 -1.04 -10.83
N GLN A 61 -9.98 -0.59 -9.87
CA GLN A 61 -10.55 0.75 -9.87
C GLN A 61 -9.74 1.59 -8.87
N ILE A 62 -9.15 2.66 -9.37
CA ILE A 62 -8.33 3.56 -8.57
C ILE A 62 -9.14 4.83 -8.33
N THR A 63 -9.31 5.20 -7.07
CA THR A 63 -9.90 6.49 -6.69
C THR A 63 -8.78 7.50 -6.50
N PHE A 64 -8.87 8.64 -7.16
CA PHE A 64 -7.87 9.70 -6.99
C PHE A 64 -8.54 11.04 -6.69
N GLN A 65 -7.92 11.80 -5.80
CA GLN A 65 -8.49 13.06 -5.32
C GLN A 65 -8.25 14.19 -6.33
N THR A 66 -9.32 14.90 -6.72
CA THR A 66 -9.27 16.03 -7.65
C THR A 66 -9.42 17.37 -6.96
N THR A 67 -10.16 17.42 -5.83
CA THR A 67 -10.49 18.65 -5.11
C THR A 67 -10.44 18.44 -3.60
N SER A 68 -10.43 19.55 -2.84
CA SER A 68 -10.60 19.52 -1.38
C SER A 68 -12.06 19.45 -0.93
N GLY A 69 -13.00 19.53 -1.89
CA GLY A 69 -14.42 19.59 -1.64
C GLY A 69 -14.96 21.02 -1.55
N PHE A 70 -16.26 21.15 -1.81
CA PHE A 70 -17.06 22.35 -1.58
C PHE A 70 -18.15 21.99 -0.58
N ASP A 71 -18.71 23.01 0.07
CA ASP A 71 -19.87 22.82 0.92
C ASP A 71 -21.05 22.33 0.10
N THR A 72 -21.63 21.20 0.50
CA THR A 72 -22.74 20.54 -0.19
C THR A 72 -23.80 20.11 0.83
N ALA A 73 -25.06 20.01 0.38
CA ALA A 73 -26.16 19.53 1.23
C ALA A 73 -26.02 18.04 1.63
N THR A 74 -25.12 17.29 0.98
CA THR A 74 -24.88 15.85 1.22
C THR A 74 -23.39 15.60 1.45
N ILE A 75 -22.86 14.48 0.96
CA ILE A 75 -21.43 14.15 1.02
C ILE A 75 -20.75 14.75 -0.22
N ALA A 76 -19.65 15.49 0.00
CA ALA A 76 -18.89 16.09 -1.08
C ALA A 76 -18.16 15.02 -1.90
N THR A 77 -18.26 15.08 -3.23
CA THR A 77 -17.45 14.27 -4.14
C THR A 77 -16.06 14.89 -4.24
N LEU A 78 -15.03 14.18 -3.76
CA LEU A 78 -13.67 14.68 -3.66
C LEU A 78 -12.76 14.20 -4.80
N GLY A 79 -13.19 13.25 -5.62
CA GLY A 79 -12.32 12.65 -6.61
C GLY A 79 -13.05 11.94 -7.72
N ASP A 80 -12.26 11.53 -8.70
CA ASP A 80 -12.66 10.72 -9.84
C ASP A 80 -12.03 9.33 -9.76
N PHE A 81 -12.32 8.52 -10.78
CA PHE A 81 -11.85 7.15 -10.88
C PHE A 81 -11.00 6.93 -12.12
N LEU A 82 -10.04 6.02 -11.99
CA LEU A 82 -9.38 5.35 -13.11
C LEU A 82 -9.82 3.90 -13.13
N LEU A 83 -10.39 3.46 -14.24
CA LEU A 83 -10.66 2.06 -14.51
C LEU A 83 -9.47 1.46 -15.25
N TRP A 84 -8.80 0.49 -14.64
CA TRP A 84 -7.64 -0.18 -15.18
C TRP A 84 -7.97 -1.58 -15.66
N TYR A 85 -7.81 -1.81 -16.96
CA TYR A 85 -7.99 -3.11 -17.61
C TYR A 85 -6.72 -3.53 -18.31
N ALA A 86 -6.41 -4.80 -18.26
CA ALA A 86 -5.37 -5.42 -19.07
C ALA A 86 -5.97 -5.96 -20.38
N ARG A 87 -5.13 -6.13 -21.41
CA ARG A 87 -5.51 -6.96 -22.55
C ARG A 87 -5.61 -8.43 -22.15
N ASP A 88 -4.64 -8.92 -21.39
CA ASP A 88 -4.63 -10.21 -20.72
C ASP A 88 -4.04 -10.00 -19.30
N LYS A 89 -4.87 -10.17 -18.28
CA LYS A 89 -4.47 -9.96 -16.88
C LYS A 89 -3.37 -10.91 -16.43
N ALA A 90 -3.28 -12.10 -17.01
CA ALA A 90 -2.24 -13.06 -16.67
C ALA A 90 -0.85 -12.63 -17.19
N LEU A 91 -0.81 -11.76 -18.20
CA LEU A 91 0.43 -11.29 -18.83
C LEU A 91 0.77 -9.84 -18.52
N VAL A 92 -0.12 -9.10 -17.84
CA VAL A 92 0.07 -7.67 -17.54
C VAL A 92 1.34 -7.45 -16.73
N LYS A 93 2.14 -6.45 -17.13
CA LYS A 93 3.36 -6.04 -16.43
C LYS A 93 3.04 -4.87 -15.51
N VAL A 94 3.26 -5.06 -14.21
CA VAL A 94 3.00 -4.04 -13.19
C VAL A 94 4.28 -3.69 -12.47
N LYS A 95 4.60 -2.40 -12.41
CA LYS A 95 5.61 -1.86 -11.49
C LYS A 95 4.88 -1.36 -10.25
N LYS A 96 5.10 -2.01 -9.12
CA LYS A 96 4.53 -1.57 -7.85
C LYS A 96 5.05 -0.20 -7.49
N LEU A 97 4.14 0.69 -7.10
CA LEU A 97 4.47 2.02 -6.63
C LEU A 97 4.64 1.98 -5.11
N PHE A 98 5.65 2.68 -4.62
CA PHE A 98 5.94 2.81 -3.20
C PHE A 98 5.94 4.28 -2.80
N GLU A 99 5.54 4.53 -1.56
CA GLU A 99 5.60 5.86 -0.93
C GLU A 99 6.26 5.76 0.43
N PRO A 100 6.88 6.83 0.93
CA PRO A 100 7.45 6.85 2.27
C PRO A 100 6.40 6.48 3.32
N GLN A 101 6.73 5.53 4.20
CA GLN A 101 5.88 5.17 5.33
C GLN A 101 6.26 6.02 6.54
N PRO A 102 5.37 6.88 7.06
CA PRO A 102 5.66 7.63 8.27
C PRO A 102 5.75 6.65 9.46
N VAL A 103 6.74 6.88 10.32
CA VAL A 103 6.86 6.15 11.59
C VAL A 103 6.08 6.90 12.66
N ILE A 104 4.89 6.37 13.01
CA ILE A 104 4.01 6.96 14.02
C ILE A 104 4.17 6.18 15.32
N PRO A 105 4.65 6.82 16.41
CA PRO A 105 4.83 6.15 17.71
C PRO A 105 3.54 5.49 18.20
N GLY A 106 3.62 4.21 18.53
CA GLY A 106 2.47 3.42 18.98
C GLY A 106 1.73 2.68 17.89
N GLU A 107 1.97 2.97 16.61
CA GLU A 107 1.30 2.34 15.48
C GLU A 107 2.21 1.34 14.75
N GLY A 108 1.60 0.43 14.00
CA GLY A 108 2.29 -0.52 13.14
C GLY A 108 3.45 -1.23 13.82
N ASN A 109 4.66 -0.99 13.31
CA ASN A 109 5.91 -1.53 13.86
C ASN A 109 6.57 -0.59 14.90
N ALA A 110 5.96 0.53 15.27
CA ALA A 110 6.55 1.52 16.19
C ALA A 110 5.94 1.44 17.61
N ARG A 111 5.76 0.26 18.19
CA ARG A 111 5.08 0.03 19.48
C ARG A 111 6.01 -0.04 20.68
N TRP A 112 7.27 -0.35 20.47
CA TRP A 112 8.32 -0.47 21.47
C TRP A 112 9.50 0.41 21.11
N ALA A 113 10.19 0.91 22.13
CA ALA A 113 11.39 1.72 22.01
C ALA A 113 12.59 0.94 22.51
N LEU A 114 13.63 0.80 21.67
CA LEU A 114 14.95 0.33 22.05
C LEU A 114 15.81 1.56 22.30
N LEU A 115 16.24 1.73 23.53
CA LEU A 115 17.05 2.86 24.01
C LEU A 115 18.53 2.68 23.62
N ALA A 116 19.30 3.75 23.65
CA ALA A 116 20.73 3.73 23.32
C ALA A 116 21.56 2.87 24.29
N ASP A 117 21.11 2.69 25.54
CA ASP A 117 21.73 1.82 26.55
C ASP A 117 21.34 0.32 26.39
N GLY A 118 20.60 -0.03 25.35
CA GLY A 118 20.15 -1.39 25.08
C GLY A 118 18.87 -1.80 25.82
N LYS A 119 18.40 -1.00 26.78
CA LYS A 119 17.10 -1.24 27.42
C LYS A 119 15.95 -1.00 26.46
N TYR A 120 14.79 -1.56 26.76
CA TYR A 120 13.61 -1.41 25.94
C TYR A 120 12.35 -1.28 26.78
N ARG A 121 11.39 -0.51 26.27
CA ARG A 121 10.09 -0.27 26.88
C ARG A 121 9.01 -0.10 25.85
N GLY A 122 7.77 -0.20 26.24
CA GLY A 122 6.66 0.23 25.40
C GLY A 122 6.71 1.75 25.14
N VAL A 123 6.19 2.18 23.98
CA VAL A 123 5.98 3.61 23.69
C VAL A 123 4.94 4.14 24.66
N THR A 124 5.22 5.26 25.31
CA THR A 124 4.34 5.86 26.35
C THR A 124 3.09 6.48 25.74
N VAL A 125 2.09 6.80 26.58
CA VAL A 125 0.85 7.45 26.11
C VAL A 125 1.14 8.84 25.56
N VAL A 126 2.01 9.61 26.22
CA VAL A 126 2.38 10.97 25.81
C VAL A 126 3.16 10.98 24.49
N GLU A 127 4.05 10.00 24.28
CA GLU A 127 4.75 9.80 23.00
C GLU A 127 3.79 9.44 21.86
N LYS A 128 2.80 8.58 22.12
CA LYS A 128 1.75 8.22 21.13
C LYS A 128 0.88 9.40 20.73
N ARG A 129 0.64 10.34 21.64
CA ARG A 129 -0.12 11.55 21.37
C ARG A 129 0.71 12.67 20.75
N GLY A 130 2.03 12.47 20.61
CA GLY A 130 2.94 13.50 20.12
C GLY A 130 3.20 14.65 21.10
N GLU A 131 2.77 14.51 22.37
CA GLU A 131 2.99 15.47 23.46
C GLU A 131 4.48 15.45 23.90
N GLU A 132 5.13 14.31 23.73
CA GLU A 132 6.56 14.12 23.97
C GLU A 132 7.23 13.48 22.75
N ARG A 133 8.40 13.98 22.37
CA ARG A 133 9.16 13.43 21.25
C ARG A 133 9.94 12.19 21.65
N ILE A 134 10.04 11.22 20.75
CA ILE A 134 10.95 10.10 20.91
C ILE A 134 12.38 10.63 21.01
N PRO A 135 13.15 10.24 22.05
CA PRO A 135 14.52 10.71 22.23
C PRO A 135 15.42 10.32 21.06
N THR A 136 16.41 11.14 20.75
CA THR A 136 17.41 10.85 19.71
C THR A 136 18.17 9.57 20.01
N GLY A 137 18.41 8.76 18.97
CA GLY A 137 19.10 7.47 19.09
C GLY A 137 18.23 6.30 19.53
N VAL A 138 16.94 6.54 19.81
CA VAL A 138 15.97 5.47 20.09
C VAL A 138 15.47 4.89 18.76
N ARG A 139 15.45 3.54 18.66
CA ARG A 139 14.83 2.84 17.52
C ARG A 139 13.50 2.24 17.92
N LEU A 140 12.46 2.54 17.15
CA LEU A 140 11.13 1.98 17.37
C LEU A 140 11.00 0.64 16.67
N TYR A 141 10.31 -0.31 17.32
CA TYR A 141 10.11 -1.64 16.78
C TYR A 141 8.80 -2.29 17.30
N LYS A 142 8.45 -3.41 16.69
CA LYS A 142 7.40 -4.32 17.13
C LYS A 142 8.02 -5.68 17.44
N PRO A 143 7.78 -6.26 18.63
CA PRO A 143 8.03 -7.68 18.84
C PRO A 143 7.12 -8.51 17.93
N ASP A 144 7.69 -9.42 17.17
CA ASP A 144 6.98 -10.25 16.21
C ASP A 144 7.33 -11.73 16.41
N ASN A 145 6.44 -12.62 15.96
CA ASN A 145 6.64 -14.05 16.15
C ASN A 145 7.87 -14.55 15.40
N ILE A 146 8.80 -15.16 16.15
CA ILE A 146 10.05 -15.75 15.65
C ILE A 146 9.92 -17.26 15.35
N GLN A 147 8.75 -17.84 15.59
CA GLN A 147 8.48 -19.26 15.38
C GLN A 147 7.53 -19.48 14.21
N SER A 148 7.69 -20.60 13.50
CA SER A 148 6.78 -21.11 12.48
C SER A 148 6.12 -22.40 12.95
N GLN A 149 4.96 -22.71 12.39
CA GLN A 149 4.25 -23.98 12.59
C GLN A 149 5.02 -25.14 11.96
N GLY A 150 4.86 -26.31 12.55
CA GLY A 150 5.55 -27.55 12.19
C GLY A 150 6.73 -27.83 13.10
N ALA A 151 6.75 -29.01 13.72
CA ALA A 151 7.86 -29.42 14.57
C ALA A 151 9.15 -29.57 13.76
N SER A 152 10.29 -29.20 14.34
CA SER A 152 11.58 -29.56 13.76
C SER A 152 11.89 -31.04 13.98
N LYS A 153 12.67 -31.63 13.09
CA LYS A 153 13.13 -33.03 13.23
C LYS A 153 14.01 -33.25 14.47
N GLU A 154 14.73 -32.21 14.89
CA GLU A 154 15.66 -32.23 16.02
C GLU A 154 15.34 -31.08 16.97
N PRO A 155 15.68 -31.23 18.27
CA PRO A 155 15.58 -30.15 19.25
C PRO A 155 16.39 -28.92 18.83
N GLN A 156 15.83 -27.74 19.00
CA GLN A 156 16.45 -26.46 18.62
C GLN A 156 16.65 -25.53 19.83
N PRO A 157 17.40 -25.94 20.86
CA PRO A 157 17.65 -25.08 22.01
C PRO A 157 18.53 -23.90 21.62
N PHE A 158 18.11 -22.68 22.00
CA PHE A 158 18.84 -21.45 21.75
C PHE A 158 19.14 -20.72 23.06
N VAL A 159 20.40 -20.48 23.35
CA VAL A 159 20.81 -19.74 24.56
C VAL A 159 21.00 -18.26 24.19
N PHE A 160 20.27 -17.39 24.87
CA PHE A 160 20.35 -15.94 24.70
C PHE A 160 20.33 -15.26 26.07
N GLU A 161 21.29 -14.36 26.33
CA GLU A 161 21.46 -13.67 27.63
C GLU A 161 21.47 -14.65 28.84
N GLY A 162 22.15 -15.76 28.69
CA GLY A 162 22.30 -16.78 29.76
C GLY A 162 21.07 -17.67 29.99
N LYS A 163 19.97 -17.45 29.27
CA LYS A 163 18.75 -18.26 29.39
C LYS A 163 18.53 -19.12 28.15
N LYS A 164 18.12 -20.38 28.37
CA LYS A 164 17.74 -21.31 27.29
C LYS A 164 16.30 -21.10 26.86
N TYR A 165 16.08 -21.03 25.56
CA TYR A 165 14.79 -20.95 24.92
C TYR A 165 14.63 -22.08 23.92
N GLU A 166 13.41 -22.59 23.75
CA GLU A 166 13.06 -23.62 22.78
C GLU A 166 11.79 -23.19 22.05
N PRO A 167 11.62 -23.58 20.77
CA PRO A 167 10.35 -23.40 20.09
C PRO A 167 9.26 -24.23 20.78
N GLY A 168 8.01 -23.81 20.60
CA GLY A 168 6.86 -24.56 21.09
C GLY A 168 6.80 -25.98 20.49
N GLN A 169 6.07 -26.90 21.13
CA GLN A 169 6.03 -28.34 20.83
C GLN A 169 5.79 -28.66 19.35
N ASN A 170 4.98 -27.86 18.63
CA ASN A 170 4.69 -28.01 17.21
C ASN A 170 5.24 -26.84 16.38
N SER A 171 6.43 -26.36 16.73
CA SER A 171 7.02 -25.18 16.12
C SER A 171 8.51 -25.36 15.90
N HIS A 172 9.07 -24.51 15.05
CA HIS A 172 10.52 -24.36 14.86
C HIS A 172 10.86 -22.88 14.72
N TRP A 173 12.15 -22.52 14.85
CA TRP A 173 12.59 -21.15 14.61
C TRP A 173 12.42 -20.79 13.13
N LYS A 174 11.87 -19.60 12.83
CA LYS A 174 11.78 -19.09 11.45
C LYS A 174 13.14 -18.86 10.81
N ALA A 175 14.13 -18.48 11.63
CA ALA A 175 15.50 -18.35 11.18
C ALA A 175 16.18 -19.74 11.12
N ASN A 176 17.03 -19.95 10.13
CA ASN A 176 17.79 -21.18 10.02
C ASN A 176 18.58 -21.44 11.32
N TYR A 177 18.28 -22.55 11.96
CA TYR A 177 18.92 -22.95 13.19
C TYR A 177 20.18 -23.78 12.92
N PRO A 178 21.29 -23.58 13.68
CA PRO A 178 21.47 -22.56 14.73
C PRO A 178 21.97 -21.20 14.21
N GLU A 179 22.53 -21.13 13.01
CA GLU A 179 23.28 -19.98 12.52
C GLU A 179 22.41 -18.74 12.25
N GLY A 180 21.18 -18.94 11.78
CA GLY A 180 20.22 -17.84 11.59
C GLY A 180 19.84 -17.19 12.92
N MET A 181 19.64 -17.97 13.98
CA MET A 181 19.37 -17.45 15.32
C MET A 181 20.55 -16.68 15.90
N LYS A 182 21.79 -17.17 15.71
CA LYS A 182 23.02 -16.47 16.12
C LYS A 182 23.16 -15.13 15.41
N ARG A 183 22.88 -15.08 14.09
CA ARG A 183 22.87 -13.83 13.31
C ARG A 183 21.83 -12.83 13.81
N LEU A 184 20.62 -13.29 14.15
CA LEU A 184 19.59 -12.41 14.74
C LEU A 184 20.05 -11.84 16.08
N ALA A 185 20.68 -12.64 16.94
CA ALA A 185 21.23 -12.18 18.22
C ALA A 185 22.32 -11.12 18.00
N ALA A 186 23.32 -11.41 17.15
CA ALA A 186 24.40 -10.48 16.83
C ALA A 186 23.89 -9.15 16.22
N ALA A 187 22.82 -9.19 15.44
CA ALA A 187 22.18 -8.02 14.86
C ALA A 187 21.24 -7.26 15.82
N GLY A 188 21.16 -7.66 17.11
CA GLY A 188 20.26 -7.04 18.08
C GLY A 188 18.78 -7.26 17.78
N ARG A 189 18.42 -8.31 17.05
CA ARG A 189 17.06 -8.58 16.55
C ARG A 189 16.20 -9.44 17.48
N ILE A 190 16.67 -9.71 18.69
CA ILE A 190 15.93 -10.51 19.66
C ILE A 190 15.35 -9.62 20.76
N HIS A 191 14.03 -9.70 20.93
CA HIS A 191 13.31 -9.13 22.06
C HIS A 191 13.04 -10.25 23.07
N VAL A 192 13.39 -10.04 24.33
CA VAL A 192 13.11 -10.97 25.42
C VAL A 192 11.75 -10.58 26.02
N ALA A 193 10.75 -11.44 25.86
CA ALA A 193 9.52 -11.41 26.62
C ALA A 193 9.67 -12.24 27.90
N ARG A 194 8.68 -12.21 28.80
CA ARG A 194 8.79 -12.86 30.13
C ARG A 194 9.36 -14.28 30.08
N ASN A 195 8.85 -15.14 29.18
CA ASN A 195 9.24 -16.57 29.07
C ASN A 195 9.59 -17.00 27.65
N SER A 196 9.70 -16.06 26.71
CA SER A 196 9.93 -16.35 25.31
C SER A 196 10.78 -15.28 24.66
N ILE A 197 11.29 -15.58 23.49
CA ILE A 197 11.96 -14.61 22.63
C ILE A 197 11.14 -14.33 21.39
N GLN A 198 11.24 -13.10 20.88
CA GLN A 198 10.53 -12.61 19.72
C GLN A 198 11.49 -11.87 18.78
N TYR A 199 11.12 -11.72 17.52
CA TYR A 199 11.89 -10.95 16.55
C TYR A 199 11.62 -9.45 16.73
N ARG A 200 12.67 -8.63 16.78
CA ARG A 200 12.55 -7.16 16.71
C ARG A 200 12.40 -6.74 15.26
N ARG A 201 11.18 -6.40 14.86
CA ARG A 201 10.90 -5.77 13.57
C ARG A 201 10.96 -4.27 13.76
N PHE A 202 12.06 -3.64 13.33
CA PHE A 202 12.20 -2.19 13.45
C PHE A 202 11.28 -1.46 12.47
N ALA A 203 10.79 -0.28 12.87
CA ALA A 203 9.92 0.54 12.05
C ALA A 203 10.64 1.09 10.80
N ASP A 204 11.96 1.21 10.86
CA ASP A 204 12.86 1.67 9.80
C ASP A 204 13.45 0.54 8.93
N ASP A 205 13.07 -0.72 9.14
CA ASP A 205 13.54 -1.85 8.32
C ASP A 205 13.07 -1.75 6.86
N PHE A 206 11.88 -1.21 6.65
CA PHE A 206 11.34 -0.92 5.32
C PHE A 206 10.57 0.40 5.40
N PRO A 207 11.21 1.53 5.08
CA PRO A 207 10.66 2.87 5.27
C PRO A 207 9.64 3.27 4.19
N TYR A 208 9.18 2.33 3.39
CA TYR A 208 8.21 2.52 2.32
C TYR A 208 7.03 1.57 2.48
N GLN A 209 5.86 2.03 2.07
CA GLN A 209 4.66 1.20 1.93
C GLN A 209 4.22 1.15 0.47
N GLU A 210 3.60 0.05 0.09
CA GLU A 210 3.01 -0.08 -1.25
C GLU A 210 1.81 0.86 -1.36
N ARG A 211 1.78 1.64 -2.42
CA ARG A 211 0.66 2.52 -2.73
C ARG A 211 -0.50 1.68 -3.28
N GLY A 212 -1.62 1.75 -2.62
CA GLY A 212 -2.86 1.09 -3.05
C GLY A 212 -3.61 1.86 -4.12
N ASN A 213 -4.88 1.54 -4.26
CA ASN A 213 -5.79 2.12 -5.25
C ASN A 213 -6.55 3.37 -4.75
N ILE A 214 -6.06 4.03 -3.69
CA ILE A 214 -6.59 5.30 -3.19
C ILE A 214 -5.47 6.33 -3.18
N TRP A 215 -5.58 7.37 -4.04
CA TRP A 215 -4.56 8.40 -4.20
C TRP A 215 -5.09 9.76 -3.72
N THR A 216 -4.61 10.20 -2.57
CA THR A 216 -5.04 11.45 -1.92
C THR A 216 -4.14 12.64 -2.19
N ASP A 217 -3.00 12.42 -2.84
CA ASP A 217 -1.96 13.44 -3.12
C ASP A 217 -1.98 13.96 -4.57
N THR A 218 -3.14 13.82 -5.25
CA THR A 218 -3.34 14.14 -6.67
C THR A 218 -4.23 15.36 -6.90
N ARG A 219 -4.52 16.15 -5.86
CA ARG A 219 -5.35 17.36 -5.99
C ARG A 219 -4.80 18.29 -7.05
N THR A 220 -5.70 18.85 -7.84
CA THR A 220 -5.43 19.99 -8.72
C THR A 220 -5.99 21.24 -8.06
N GLY A 221 -5.24 22.33 -8.04
CA GLY A 221 -5.77 23.61 -7.54
C GLY A 221 -4.96 24.32 -6.50
N SER A 222 -3.66 24.02 -6.38
CA SER A 222 -2.72 25.00 -5.85
C SER A 222 -2.67 26.18 -6.82
N PHE A 223 -2.71 27.42 -6.30
CA PHE A 223 -2.52 28.64 -7.10
C PHE A 223 -1.15 28.69 -7.81
N THR A 224 -0.27 27.74 -7.51
CA THR A 224 1.08 27.59 -8.09
C THR A 224 1.13 26.57 -9.23
N ASP A 225 0.05 25.81 -9.50
CA ASP A 225 0.02 24.87 -10.62
C ASP A 225 -0.27 25.62 -11.91
N GLU A 226 0.67 25.66 -12.85
CA GLU A 226 0.45 26.16 -14.21
C GLU A 226 -0.61 25.29 -14.90
N LYS A 227 -1.85 25.77 -14.89
CA LYS A 227 -2.93 25.13 -15.64
C LYS A 227 -2.84 25.56 -17.11
N ILE A 228 -2.49 24.63 -17.97
CA ILE A 228 -2.51 24.82 -19.42
C ILE A 228 -3.93 24.64 -19.96
N TYR A 229 -4.77 23.88 -19.27
CA TYR A 229 -6.14 23.53 -19.67
C TYR A 229 -7.10 23.55 -18.47
N VAL A 230 -8.36 23.99 -18.71
CA VAL A 230 -9.36 24.23 -17.66
C VAL A 230 -9.70 22.95 -16.85
N VAL A 231 -9.71 21.79 -17.50
CA VAL A 231 -10.04 20.48 -16.91
C VAL A 231 -8.84 19.54 -16.87
N GLN A 232 -7.67 20.10 -16.60
CA GLN A 232 -6.42 19.33 -16.58
C GLN A 232 -6.38 18.36 -15.42
N THR A 233 -6.15 17.07 -15.71
CA THR A 233 -5.81 16.05 -14.72
C THR A 233 -4.41 16.31 -14.19
N ASN A 234 -4.20 16.10 -12.90
CA ASN A 234 -2.88 16.22 -12.28
C ASN A 234 -1.88 15.26 -12.95
N LEU A 235 -0.71 15.76 -13.31
CA LEU A 235 0.34 14.99 -13.99
C LEU A 235 0.74 13.72 -13.24
N LYS A 236 0.73 13.75 -11.89
CA LYS A 236 1.00 12.58 -11.04
C LYS A 236 0.07 11.40 -11.33
N VAL A 237 -1.17 11.66 -11.76
CA VAL A 237 -2.13 10.60 -12.13
C VAL A 237 -1.64 9.88 -13.39
N ALA A 238 -1.27 10.65 -14.43
CA ALA A 238 -0.76 10.09 -15.68
C ALA A 238 0.61 9.39 -15.49
N GLU A 239 1.51 9.96 -14.70
CA GLU A 239 2.84 9.38 -14.41
C GLU A 239 2.78 8.03 -13.69
N ARG A 240 1.68 7.78 -12.95
CA ARG A 240 1.47 6.52 -12.22
C ARG A 240 0.83 5.43 -13.07
N CYS A 241 0.21 5.79 -14.17
CA CYS A 241 -0.40 4.85 -15.11
C CYS A 241 0.64 4.31 -16.09
#